data_1e3502eb95abb43ab6afcb195f93ab9f
#
_entry.id   1e3502eb95abb43ab6afcb195f93ab9f
#
_cell.length_a   1.000
_cell.length_b   1.000
_cell.length_c   1.000
_cell.angle_alpha   90.00
_cell.angle_beta   90.00
_cell.angle_gamma   90.00
#
_symmetry.space_group_name_H-M   'P 1'
#
loop_
_entity.id
_entity.type
_entity.pdbx_description
1 polymer ?
#
loop_
_entity_poly.entity_id
_entity_poly.type
_entity_poly.pdbx_seq_one_letter_code
_entity_poly.pdbx_strand_id
1 'polypeptide(L)'
;MKALYLLLLIVPLRGAYNSVSVRGGAWPIDLEQTTDRPGVRYSLIFRDQSTMQATMLDTLDFSDKQQLQYFGKGLVALKSGTSGDIARFKDYSITRADKRYEGGVWYILRCQYGETSFQQPEADVINKAIKEW
;
A
#
# COMPACT_ATOMS: atom_id res chain seq x y z
N MET A 1 27.88 26.37 14.87
CA MET A 1 27.84 25.12 15.63
C MET A 1 26.49 24.87 16.27
N LYS A 2 25.95 25.82 17.03
CA LYS A 2 24.62 25.66 17.65
C LYS A 2 23.50 25.49 16.64
N ALA A 3 23.55 26.17 15.50
CA ALA A 3 22.57 26.04 14.43
C ALA A 3 22.54 24.63 13.81
N LEU A 4 23.72 23.98 13.74
CA LEU A 4 23.85 22.64 13.21
C LEU A 4 23.14 21.62 14.13
N TYR A 5 23.24 21.79 15.44
CA TYR A 5 22.56 20.94 16.40
C TYR A 5 21.05 21.08 16.32
N LEU A 6 20.55 22.29 16.10
CA LEU A 6 19.12 22.54 15.91
C LEU A 6 18.58 21.82 14.67
N LEU A 7 19.34 21.83 13.57
CA LEU A 7 18.96 21.10 12.36
C LEU A 7 18.91 19.60 12.58
N LEU A 8 19.88 19.05 13.31
CA LEU A 8 19.90 17.63 13.64
C LEU A 8 18.74 17.21 14.54
N LEU A 9 18.26 18.10 15.40
CA LEU A 9 17.10 17.85 16.25
C LEU A 9 15.78 17.89 15.46
N ILE A 10 15.69 18.77 14.47
CA ILE A 10 14.50 18.91 13.64
C ILE A 10 14.30 17.68 12.75
N VAL A 11 15.37 17.15 12.16
CA VAL A 11 15.31 15.97 11.27
C VAL A 11 14.75 14.73 11.98
N PRO A 12 15.19 14.35 13.21
CA PRO A 12 14.58 13.24 13.95
C PRO A 12 13.11 13.47 14.33
N LEU A 13 12.69 14.72 14.54
CA LEU A 13 11.31 15.02 14.88
C LEU A 13 10.33 14.79 13.72
N ARG A 14 10.83 14.83 12.50
CA ARG A 14 10.03 14.51 11.30
C ARG A 14 9.91 13.02 11.04
N GLY A 15 10.70 12.19 11.74
CA GLY A 15 10.77 10.77 11.53
C GLY A 15 11.55 10.39 10.27
N ALA A 16 11.81 9.11 10.11
CA ALA A 16 12.33 8.54 8.88
C ALA A 16 11.17 8.23 7.93
N TYR A 17 11.41 8.39 6.65
CA TYR A 17 10.40 8.23 5.63
C TYR A 17 10.97 7.39 4.48
N ASN A 18 10.29 6.29 4.18
CA ASN A 18 10.58 5.45 3.02
C ASN A 18 9.33 5.33 2.17
N SER A 19 9.49 5.42 0.87
CA SER A 19 8.40 5.30 -0.07
C SER A 19 8.82 4.44 -1.25
N VAL A 20 7.92 3.56 -1.67
CA VAL A 20 8.07 2.75 -2.87
C VAL A 20 6.91 3.04 -3.80
N SER A 21 7.22 3.52 -5.00
CA SER A 21 6.22 3.68 -6.04
C SER A 21 5.87 2.31 -6.61
N VAL A 22 4.66 1.87 -6.38
CA VAL A 22 4.13 0.63 -6.94
C VAL A 22 3.65 0.87 -8.37
N ARG A 23 3.02 2.01 -8.58
CA ARG A 23 2.56 2.46 -9.90
C ARG A 23 2.50 3.97 -9.93
N GLY A 24 3.01 4.58 -11.01
CA GLY A 24 2.90 6.01 -11.27
C GLY A 24 1.69 6.37 -12.14
N GLY A 25 1.70 7.57 -12.68
CA GLY A 25 0.70 8.04 -13.62
C GLY A 25 -0.57 8.58 -12.98
N ALA A 26 -1.68 8.47 -13.71
CA ALA A 26 -2.98 9.04 -13.32
C ALA A 26 -3.63 8.30 -12.15
N TRP A 27 -3.31 7.03 -11.96
CA TRP A 27 -3.83 6.17 -10.90
C TRP A 27 -2.68 5.62 -10.05
N PRO A 28 -1.99 6.50 -9.31
CA PRO A 28 -0.79 6.12 -8.59
C PRO A 28 -1.09 5.21 -7.40
N ILE A 29 -0.12 4.37 -7.07
CA ILE A 29 -0.11 3.57 -5.85
C ILE A 29 1.28 3.68 -5.25
N ASP A 30 1.36 4.13 -4.01
CA ASP A 30 2.60 4.23 -3.26
C ASP A 30 2.47 3.47 -1.95
N LEU A 31 3.52 2.78 -1.56
CA LEU A 31 3.61 2.16 -0.25
C LEU A 31 4.63 2.94 0.58
N GLU A 32 4.22 3.38 1.75
CA GLU A 32 5.03 4.25 2.61
C GLU A 32 5.28 3.64 3.98
N GLN A 33 6.48 3.86 4.46
CA GLN A 33 6.87 3.59 5.84
C GLN A 33 7.27 4.91 6.49
N THR A 34 6.62 5.26 7.57
CA THR A 34 6.93 6.48 8.32
C THR A 34 7.33 6.08 9.74
N THR A 35 8.54 6.43 10.13
CA THR A 35 9.03 6.21 11.49
C THR A 35 8.90 7.51 12.26
N ASP A 36 7.96 7.55 13.19
CA ASP A 36 7.80 8.67 14.11
C ASP A 36 7.43 8.14 15.51
N ARG A 37 7.23 9.03 16.45
CA ARG A 37 6.78 8.62 17.79
C ARG A 37 5.28 8.43 17.78
N PRO A 38 4.74 7.31 18.34
CA PRO A 38 5.43 6.30 19.18
C PRO A 38 6.05 5.11 18.39
N GLY A 39 6.03 5.10 17.06
CA GLY A 39 6.58 3.96 16.34
C GLY A 39 6.54 4.10 14.82
N VAL A 40 6.50 2.96 14.15
CA VAL A 40 6.51 2.89 12.69
C VAL A 40 5.09 2.66 12.19
N ARG A 41 4.70 3.45 11.21
CA ARG A 41 3.42 3.29 10.52
C ARG A 41 3.64 2.98 9.04
N TYR A 42 2.71 2.25 8.48
CA TYR A 42 2.74 1.86 7.08
C TYR A 42 1.42 2.26 6.44
N SER A 43 1.48 2.74 5.21
CA SER A 43 0.31 3.19 4.49
C SER A 43 0.41 2.83 3.01
N LEU A 44 -0.66 2.32 2.45
CA LEU A 44 -0.83 2.21 1.01
C LEU A 44 -1.64 3.42 0.56
N ILE A 45 -1.05 4.23 -0.32
CA ILE A 45 -1.67 5.46 -0.81
C ILE A 45 -2.08 5.24 -2.25
N PHE A 46 -3.33 5.54 -2.57
CA PHE A 46 -3.88 5.31 -3.88
C PHE A 46 -4.95 6.35 -4.21
N ARG A 47 -5.26 6.46 -5.50
CA ARG A 47 -6.40 7.23 -5.97
C ARG A 47 -7.60 6.31 -6.08
N ASP A 48 -8.75 6.71 -5.51
CA ASP A 48 -9.97 5.92 -5.53
C ASP A 48 -10.48 5.73 -6.96
N GLN A 49 -10.62 4.47 -7.38
CA GLN A 49 -11.11 4.10 -8.70
C GLN A 49 -12.62 3.87 -8.73
N SER A 50 -13.28 3.86 -7.58
CA SER A 50 -14.73 3.66 -7.51
C SER A 50 -15.51 4.90 -7.94
N THR A 51 -14.86 6.05 -7.98
CA THR A 51 -15.43 7.28 -8.49
C THR A 51 -14.48 7.93 -9.50
N MET A 52 -15.01 8.28 -10.66
CA MET A 52 -14.21 8.92 -11.72
C MET A 52 -13.84 10.36 -11.42
N GLN A 53 -14.46 10.95 -10.38
CA GLN A 53 -14.21 12.34 -9.98
C GLN A 53 -13.26 12.47 -8.79
N ALA A 54 -12.69 11.37 -8.33
CA ALA A 54 -11.75 11.40 -7.23
C ALA A 54 -10.51 12.21 -7.60
N THR A 55 -10.31 13.33 -6.90
CA THR A 55 -9.15 14.21 -7.11
C THR A 55 -8.13 14.07 -6.00
N MET A 56 -8.50 13.42 -4.90
CA MET A 56 -7.65 13.24 -3.72
C MET A 56 -7.15 11.81 -3.63
N LEU A 57 -5.99 11.66 -3.01
CA LEU A 57 -5.43 10.35 -2.68
C LEU A 57 -6.03 9.84 -1.38
N ASP A 58 -6.35 8.57 -1.34
CA ASP A 58 -6.82 7.87 -0.16
C ASP A 58 -5.72 6.99 0.42
N THR A 59 -5.85 6.62 1.67
CA THR A 59 -4.87 5.78 2.35
C THR A 59 -5.52 4.58 3.02
N LEU A 60 -4.83 3.45 2.93
CA LEU A 60 -5.09 2.29 3.78
C LEU A 60 -3.90 2.18 4.74
N ASP A 61 -4.17 2.38 6.04
CA ASP A 61 -3.14 2.37 7.06
C ASP A 61 -3.01 1.00 7.70
N PHE A 62 -1.77 0.61 7.98
CA PHE A 62 -1.45 -0.61 8.72
C PHE A 62 -0.84 -0.19 10.06
N SER A 63 -1.40 -0.69 11.15
CA SER A 63 -1.02 -0.26 12.50
C SER A 63 0.39 -0.68 12.90
N ASP A 64 0.90 -1.77 12.31
CA ASP A 64 2.24 -2.29 12.57
C ASP A 64 2.72 -3.13 11.39
N LYS A 65 3.95 -3.61 11.49
CA LYS A 65 4.56 -4.45 10.46
C LYS A 65 3.82 -5.77 10.27
N GLN A 66 3.26 -6.33 11.32
CA GLN A 66 2.52 -7.59 11.24
C GLN A 66 1.27 -7.43 10.36
N GLN A 67 0.54 -6.32 10.51
CA GLN A 67 -0.63 -6.04 9.68
C GLN A 67 -0.24 -5.87 8.21
N LEU A 68 0.87 -5.21 7.95
CA LEU A 68 1.41 -5.09 6.60
C LEU A 68 1.81 -6.46 6.03
N GLN A 69 2.42 -7.32 6.84
CA GLN A 69 2.78 -8.67 6.44
C GLN A 69 1.56 -9.52 6.11
N TYR A 70 0.46 -9.35 6.83
CA TYR A 70 -0.80 -10.05 6.52
C TYR A 70 -1.33 -9.62 5.16
N PHE A 71 -1.22 -8.36 4.81
CA PHE A 71 -1.57 -7.87 3.48
C PHE A 71 -0.75 -8.60 2.40
N GLY A 72 0.55 -8.67 2.58
CA GLY A 72 1.45 -9.38 1.65
C GLY A 72 1.13 -10.86 1.54
N LYS A 73 0.86 -11.53 2.66
CA LYS A 73 0.47 -12.94 2.68
C LYS A 73 -0.86 -13.17 1.95
N GLY A 74 -1.80 -12.25 2.08
CA GLY A 74 -3.06 -12.29 1.34
C GLY A 74 -2.84 -12.27 -0.16
N LEU A 75 -1.94 -11.42 -0.64
CA LEU A 75 -1.58 -11.37 -2.06
C LEU A 75 -0.95 -12.69 -2.53
N VAL A 76 -0.06 -13.28 -1.75
CA VAL A 76 0.57 -14.56 -2.08
C VAL A 76 -0.47 -15.68 -2.13
N ALA A 77 -1.39 -15.72 -1.18
CA ALA A 77 -2.47 -16.71 -1.15
C ALA A 77 -3.37 -16.59 -2.39
N LEU A 78 -3.74 -15.37 -2.77
CA LEU A 78 -4.56 -15.13 -3.94
C LEU A 78 -3.84 -15.48 -5.25
N LYS A 79 -2.51 -15.32 -5.30
CA LYS A 79 -1.72 -15.71 -6.46
C LYS A 79 -1.86 -17.19 -6.78
N SER A 80 -1.99 -18.03 -5.75
CA SER A 80 -2.19 -19.47 -5.89
C SER A 80 -3.65 -19.88 -6.03
N GLY A 81 -4.56 -18.91 -5.99
CA GLY A 81 -6.00 -19.16 -6.09
C GLY A 81 -6.55 -19.03 -7.51
N THR A 82 -7.83 -18.74 -7.58
CA THR A 82 -8.56 -18.57 -8.83
C THR A 82 -9.30 -17.24 -8.85
N SER A 83 -9.74 -16.83 -10.03
CA SER A 83 -10.52 -15.60 -10.19
C SER A 83 -11.78 -15.65 -9.34
N GLY A 84 -12.06 -14.58 -8.61
CA GLY A 84 -13.17 -14.47 -7.69
C GLY A 84 -12.84 -14.79 -6.24
N ASP A 85 -11.66 -15.35 -5.96
CA ASP A 85 -11.23 -15.58 -4.58
C ASP A 85 -11.04 -14.26 -3.86
N ILE A 86 -11.40 -14.23 -2.58
CA ILE A 86 -11.37 -13.03 -1.75
C ILE A 86 -10.57 -13.30 -0.48
N ALA A 87 -9.60 -12.46 -0.20
CA ALA A 87 -8.95 -12.38 1.10
C ALA A 87 -9.61 -11.24 1.89
N ARG A 88 -10.23 -11.59 3.02
CA ARG A 88 -10.96 -10.63 3.86
C ARG A 88 -10.17 -10.31 5.11
N PHE A 89 -10.10 -9.02 5.42
CA PHE A 89 -9.45 -8.48 6.61
C PHE A 89 -10.44 -7.57 7.33
N LYS A 90 -10.08 -7.07 8.50
CA LYS A 90 -10.98 -6.25 9.30
C LYS A 90 -11.42 -4.97 8.54
N ASP A 91 -10.47 -4.27 7.93
CA ASP A 91 -10.70 -2.95 7.36
C ASP A 91 -10.68 -2.92 5.83
N TYR A 92 -10.38 -4.04 5.20
CA TYR A 92 -10.27 -4.12 3.75
C TYR A 92 -10.44 -5.55 3.25
N SER A 93 -10.63 -5.67 1.94
CA SER A 93 -10.62 -6.96 1.24
C SER A 93 -9.84 -6.86 -0.06
N ILE A 94 -9.29 -7.98 -0.49
CA ILE A 94 -8.60 -8.10 -1.79
C ILE A 94 -9.28 -9.21 -2.56
N THR A 95 -9.73 -8.91 -3.78
CA THR A 95 -10.37 -9.88 -4.67
C THR A 95 -9.47 -10.10 -5.87
N ARG A 96 -9.22 -11.36 -6.20
CA ARG A 96 -8.55 -11.70 -7.46
C ARG A 96 -9.55 -11.66 -8.61
N ALA A 97 -9.20 -10.97 -9.69
CA ALA A 97 -10.02 -10.85 -10.87
C ALA A 97 -9.15 -11.03 -12.12
N ASP A 98 -9.23 -12.20 -12.74
CA ASP A 98 -8.46 -12.48 -13.94
C ASP A 98 -9.13 -11.82 -15.13
N LYS A 99 -8.31 -11.28 -16.05
CA LYS A 99 -8.77 -10.70 -17.32
C LYS A 99 -9.77 -9.56 -17.16
N ARG A 100 -9.74 -8.84 -16.03
CA ARG A 100 -10.67 -7.73 -15.80
C ARG A 100 -10.49 -6.61 -16.82
N TYR A 101 -9.26 -6.32 -17.19
CA TYR A 101 -8.91 -5.29 -18.16
C TYR A 101 -8.19 -5.90 -19.35
N GLU A 102 -6.89 -5.95 -19.35
CA GLU A 102 -6.06 -6.50 -20.41
C GLU A 102 -5.32 -7.73 -19.92
N GLY A 103 -5.96 -8.87 -19.87
CA GLY A 103 -5.32 -10.13 -19.53
C GLY A 103 -4.56 -10.17 -18.20
N GLY A 104 -4.16 -11.36 -17.80
CA GLY A 104 -3.37 -11.53 -16.58
C GLY A 104 -4.20 -11.48 -15.30
N VAL A 105 -3.49 -11.49 -14.18
CA VAL A 105 -4.09 -11.52 -12.84
C VAL A 105 -4.17 -10.10 -12.31
N TRP A 106 -5.36 -9.71 -11.89
CA TRP A 106 -5.63 -8.43 -11.24
C TRP A 106 -6.07 -8.67 -9.81
N TYR A 107 -5.75 -7.73 -8.94
CA TYR A 107 -6.20 -7.69 -7.56
C TYR A 107 -6.99 -6.41 -7.34
N ILE A 108 -8.16 -6.53 -6.73
CA ILE A 108 -9.02 -5.39 -6.42
C ILE A 108 -9.01 -5.21 -4.91
N LEU A 109 -8.45 -4.12 -4.47
CA LEU A 109 -8.43 -3.71 -3.07
C LEU A 109 -9.62 -2.81 -2.80
N ARG A 110 -10.45 -3.19 -1.83
CA ARG A 110 -11.58 -2.38 -1.36
C ARG A 110 -11.43 -2.11 0.12
N CYS A 111 -11.56 -0.86 0.49
CA CYS A 111 -11.53 -0.43 1.88
C CYS A 111 -12.59 0.65 2.12
N GLN A 112 -12.66 1.14 3.35
CA GLN A 112 -13.62 2.18 3.74
C GLN A 112 -13.52 3.43 2.86
N TYR A 113 -12.33 3.80 2.42
CA TYR A 113 -12.08 5.06 1.72
C TYR A 113 -12.09 4.93 0.21
N GLY A 114 -12.19 3.74 -0.33
CA GLY A 114 -12.24 3.59 -1.76
C GLY A 114 -11.73 2.26 -2.27
N GLU A 115 -11.47 2.23 -3.57
CA GLU A 115 -11.09 1.04 -4.29
C GLU A 115 -9.92 1.35 -5.21
N THR A 116 -8.98 0.42 -5.29
CA THR A 116 -7.94 0.43 -6.31
C THR A 116 -7.70 -0.98 -6.84
N SER A 117 -7.05 -1.07 -7.97
CA SER A 117 -6.69 -2.36 -8.55
C SER A 117 -5.26 -2.32 -9.06
N PHE A 118 -4.59 -3.48 -9.01
CA PHE A 118 -3.22 -3.63 -9.46
C PHE A 118 -2.98 -5.05 -9.97
N GLN A 119 -1.94 -5.18 -10.77
CA GLN A 119 -1.56 -6.43 -11.40
C GLN A 119 -0.52 -7.19 -10.59
N GLN A 120 -0.23 -8.44 -11.01
CA GLN A 120 0.77 -9.26 -10.33
C GLN A 120 2.15 -8.62 -10.24
N PRO A 121 2.70 -7.97 -11.28
CA PRO A 121 3.99 -7.29 -11.14
C PRO A 121 4.00 -6.21 -10.05
N GLU A 122 2.89 -5.50 -9.89
CA GLU A 122 2.74 -4.48 -8.86
C GLU A 122 2.62 -5.11 -7.46
N ALA A 123 1.89 -6.22 -7.35
CA ALA A 123 1.83 -7.00 -6.11
C ALA A 123 3.23 -7.50 -5.71
N ASP A 124 4.04 -7.89 -6.67
CA ASP A 124 5.43 -8.34 -6.43
C ASP A 124 6.29 -7.20 -5.90
N VAL A 125 6.11 -5.99 -6.40
CA VAL A 125 6.79 -4.78 -5.88
C VAL A 125 6.41 -4.54 -4.42
N ILE A 126 5.13 -4.64 -4.08
CA ILE A 126 4.64 -4.50 -2.70
C ILE A 126 5.30 -5.54 -1.79
N ASN A 127 5.28 -6.80 -2.19
CA ASN A 127 5.86 -7.88 -1.38
C ASN A 127 7.37 -7.75 -1.20
N LYS A 128 8.07 -7.27 -2.22
CA LYS A 128 9.49 -6.99 -2.11
C LYS A 128 9.76 -5.91 -1.06
N ALA A 129 9.00 -4.82 -1.09
CA ALA A 129 9.13 -3.74 -0.12
C ALA A 129 8.86 -4.23 1.31
N ILE A 130 7.83 -5.05 1.49
CA ILE A 130 7.50 -5.63 2.81
C ILE A 130 8.67 -6.45 3.36
N LYS A 131 9.33 -7.22 2.52
CA LYS A 131 10.48 -8.04 2.93
C LYS A 131 11.71 -7.20 3.31
N GLU A 132 11.90 -6.07 2.63
CA GLU A 132 13.04 -5.20 2.85
C GLU A 132 12.84 -4.26 4.05
N TRP A 133 11.65 -4.08 4.50
CA TRP A 133 11.29 -3.20 5.63
C TRP A 133 11.09 -4.04 6.93
#